data_ad2ca08ea4f6fc626737fb92bde7765c
#
_entry.id   ad2ca08ea4f6fc626737fb92bde7765c
#
_cell.length_a   1.000
_cell.length_b   1.000
_cell.length_c   1.000
_cell.angle_alpha   90.00
_cell.angle_beta   90.00
_cell.angle_gamma   90.00
#
_symmetry.space_group_name_H-M   'P 1'
#
loop_
_entity.id
_entity.type
_entity.pdbx_description
1 polymer ?
#
loop_
_entity_poly.entity_id
_entity_poly.type
_entity_poly.pdbx_seq_one_letter_code
_entity_poly.pdbx_strand_id
1 'polypeptide(L)'
;GSVRTKYGTRNELITAVAALQQAGIKVYVDVVLNHMGGAVEKEKVMVRRVNPDNRNEFTSDPFEIEAYTKFTFPGRNGKYSRFIWDYHCFSGVDYAANLDETAIFSIVNNPYGEGWEDLVDNEKGNYDYLMYCDIEFRNPAVREELKRWGKWLYDTLHYDGFRLDAVKHISPKFFNEWLDAMRNEIDPELFAVGEYWSPGNLPLLLKYIEATGGRMSLFDACLQ
;
A
#
# COMPACT_ATOMS: atom_id res chain seq x y z
N GLY A 1 0.11 -16.63 -5.44
CA GLY A 1 0.65 -17.63 -6.25
C GLY A 1 0.13 -19.06 -6.16
N SER A 2 -0.70 -19.46 -5.20
CA SER A 2 -1.22 -20.84 -5.07
C SER A 2 -2.51 -21.11 -5.84
N VAL A 3 -3.22 -20.05 -6.25
CA VAL A 3 -4.51 -20.15 -6.94
C VAL A 3 -4.41 -19.46 -8.30
N ARG A 4 -5.02 -20.06 -9.31
CA ARG A 4 -5.16 -19.45 -10.65
C ARG A 4 -6.00 -18.18 -10.55
N THR A 5 -5.53 -17.11 -11.20
CA THR A 5 -6.31 -15.87 -11.34
C THR A 5 -7.17 -15.90 -12.60
N LYS A 6 -8.03 -14.89 -12.79
CA LYS A 6 -8.77 -14.69 -14.06
C LYS A 6 -7.84 -14.61 -15.27
N TYR A 7 -6.64 -14.10 -15.11
CA TYR A 7 -5.68 -13.87 -16.21
C TYR A 7 -4.68 -15.00 -16.40
N GLY A 8 -4.60 -15.95 -15.50
CA GLY A 8 -3.73 -17.12 -15.67
C GLY A 8 -3.19 -17.68 -14.36
N THR A 9 -2.34 -18.69 -14.52
CA THR A 9 -1.58 -19.33 -13.45
C THR A 9 -0.26 -18.59 -13.19
N ARG A 10 0.38 -18.89 -12.05
CA ARG A 10 1.73 -18.41 -11.75
C ARG A 10 2.75 -18.76 -12.84
N ASN A 11 2.70 -19.98 -13.35
CA ASN A 11 3.65 -20.43 -14.37
C ASN A 11 3.44 -19.71 -15.70
N GLU A 12 2.19 -19.46 -16.10
CA GLU A 12 1.88 -18.66 -17.30
C GLU A 12 2.40 -17.23 -17.15
N LEU A 13 2.27 -16.61 -15.97
CA LEU A 13 2.82 -15.28 -15.72
C LEU A 13 4.36 -15.27 -15.81
N ILE A 14 5.05 -16.25 -15.19
CA ILE A 14 6.51 -16.38 -15.28
C ILE A 14 6.96 -16.52 -16.74
N THR A 15 6.27 -17.37 -17.51
CA THR A 15 6.56 -17.56 -18.94
C THR A 15 6.34 -16.29 -19.73
N ALA A 16 5.28 -15.54 -19.46
CA ALA A 16 4.98 -14.27 -20.13
C ALA A 16 6.05 -13.22 -19.87
N VAL A 17 6.47 -13.05 -18.60
CA VAL A 17 7.56 -12.12 -18.22
C VAL A 17 8.84 -12.48 -18.96
N ALA A 18 9.26 -13.75 -18.94
CA ALA A 18 10.46 -14.20 -19.65
C ALA A 18 10.39 -13.96 -21.16
N ALA A 19 9.23 -14.20 -21.78
CA ALA A 19 9.04 -13.98 -23.21
C ALA A 19 9.12 -12.51 -23.61
N LEU A 20 8.55 -11.60 -22.79
CA LEU A 20 8.65 -10.16 -23.00
C LEU A 20 10.11 -9.69 -22.89
N GLN A 21 10.84 -10.14 -21.88
CA GLN A 21 12.25 -9.81 -21.68
C GLN A 21 13.13 -10.33 -22.83
N GLN A 22 12.89 -11.53 -23.34
CA GLN A 22 13.57 -12.07 -24.51
C GLN A 22 13.32 -11.24 -25.78
N ALA A 23 12.15 -10.60 -25.87
CA ALA A 23 11.82 -9.66 -26.94
C ALA A 23 12.39 -8.25 -26.72
N GLY A 24 13.20 -8.01 -25.68
CA GLY A 24 13.77 -6.71 -25.33
C GLY A 24 12.80 -5.75 -24.64
N ILE A 25 11.66 -6.25 -24.16
CA ILE A 25 10.65 -5.46 -23.44
C ILE A 25 10.89 -5.58 -21.95
N LYS A 26 11.07 -4.46 -21.27
CA LYS A 26 11.15 -4.42 -19.82
C LYS A 26 9.77 -4.59 -19.19
N VAL A 27 9.72 -5.35 -18.09
CA VAL A 27 8.48 -5.65 -17.38
C VAL A 27 8.49 -4.99 -16.01
N TYR A 28 7.52 -4.13 -15.75
CA TYR A 28 7.32 -3.52 -14.44
C TYR A 28 6.11 -4.13 -13.75
N VAL A 29 6.26 -4.42 -12.46
CA VAL A 29 5.13 -4.88 -11.64
C VAL A 29 4.37 -3.71 -11.08
N ASP A 30 3.04 -3.83 -11.09
CA ASP A 30 2.15 -2.88 -10.43
C ASP A 30 2.06 -3.23 -8.94
N VAL A 31 2.49 -2.31 -8.09
CA VAL A 31 2.65 -2.51 -6.65
C VAL A 31 1.70 -1.59 -5.90
N VAL A 32 0.68 -2.17 -5.28
CA VAL A 32 -0.30 -1.46 -4.44
C VAL A 32 0.06 -1.71 -2.98
N LEU A 33 0.58 -0.69 -2.32
CA LEU A 33 1.03 -0.76 -0.91
C LEU A 33 0.18 0.08 0.04
N ASN A 34 -0.67 0.97 -0.48
CA ASN A 34 -1.44 1.88 0.36
C ASN A 34 -2.52 1.17 1.18
N HIS A 35 -3.19 0.20 0.60
CA HIS A 35 -4.38 -0.42 1.22
C HIS A 35 -4.54 -1.89 0.89
N MET A 36 -5.34 -2.57 1.71
CA MET A 36 -5.70 -3.98 1.50
C MET A 36 -7.22 -4.17 1.60
N GLY A 37 -7.77 -4.96 0.66
CA GLY A 37 -9.17 -5.37 0.67
C GLY A 37 -9.32 -6.90 0.71
N GLY A 38 -10.50 -7.38 1.14
CA GLY A 38 -10.83 -8.81 1.12
C GLY A 38 -10.31 -9.60 2.32
N ALA A 39 -10.27 -9.00 3.51
CA ALA A 39 -10.00 -9.73 4.76
C ALA A 39 -11.00 -10.88 4.96
N VAL A 40 -10.54 -11.97 5.55
CA VAL A 40 -11.35 -13.19 5.74
C VAL A 40 -12.13 -13.20 7.06
N GLU A 41 -11.66 -12.45 8.06
CA GLU A 41 -12.27 -12.39 9.39
C GLU A 41 -12.47 -10.95 9.85
N LYS A 42 -13.50 -10.76 10.69
CA LYS A 42 -13.75 -9.49 11.37
C LYS A 42 -13.04 -9.44 12.71
N GLU A 43 -12.65 -8.23 13.10
CA GLU A 43 -12.12 -7.93 14.44
C GLU A 43 -12.91 -6.79 15.06
N LYS A 44 -12.94 -6.74 16.39
CA LYS A 44 -13.43 -5.60 17.15
C LYS A 44 -12.35 -4.56 17.26
N VAL A 45 -12.63 -3.36 16.79
CA VAL A 45 -11.68 -2.25 16.78
C VAL A 45 -12.33 -0.98 17.33
N MET A 46 -11.55 -0.19 18.07
CA MET A 46 -11.97 1.14 18.50
C MET A 46 -11.65 2.16 17.42
N VAL A 47 -12.63 2.94 17.04
CA VAL A 47 -12.50 3.90 15.92
C VAL A 47 -13.13 5.24 16.27
N ARG A 48 -12.77 6.27 15.48
CA ARG A 48 -13.53 7.52 15.34
C ARG A 48 -13.96 7.71 13.90
N ARG A 49 -15.14 8.26 13.68
CA ARG A 49 -15.52 8.74 12.35
C ARG A 49 -14.71 9.98 11.98
N VAL A 50 -14.34 10.05 10.71
CA VAL A 50 -13.51 11.13 10.14
C VAL A 50 -14.33 11.93 9.17
N ASN A 51 -14.14 13.25 9.18
CA ASN A 51 -14.72 14.13 8.16
C ASN A 51 -14.09 13.82 6.78
N PRO A 52 -14.86 13.41 5.75
CA PRO A 52 -14.31 13.06 4.45
C PRO A 52 -13.68 14.24 3.69
N ASP A 53 -14.05 15.48 4.02
CA ASP A 53 -13.55 16.69 3.38
C ASP A 53 -12.38 17.34 4.15
N ASN A 54 -12.24 17.02 5.44
CA ASN A 54 -11.10 17.41 6.27
C ASN A 54 -10.70 16.25 7.19
N ARG A 55 -9.81 15.42 6.75
CA ARG A 55 -9.44 14.16 7.40
C ARG A 55 -8.66 14.32 8.71
N ASN A 56 -8.24 15.54 9.03
CA ASN A 56 -7.71 15.87 10.35
C ASN A 56 -8.81 16.08 11.40
N GLU A 57 -10.10 16.06 11.00
CA GLU A 57 -11.24 16.28 11.88
C GLU A 57 -11.97 14.97 12.18
N PHE A 58 -12.04 14.63 13.46
CA PHE A 58 -12.88 13.53 13.95
C PHE A 58 -14.30 14.05 14.23
N THR A 59 -15.30 13.32 13.74
CA THR A 59 -16.72 13.67 13.86
C THR A 59 -17.47 12.85 14.90
N SER A 60 -16.77 11.99 15.64
CA SER A 60 -17.33 11.21 16.76
C SER A 60 -16.34 11.03 17.89
N ASP A 61 -16.85 10.74 19.09
CA ASP A 61 -16.06 10.11 20.14
C ASP A 61 -15.64 8.70 19.73
N PRO A 62 -14.63 8.10 20.39
CA PRO A 62 -14.26 6.70 20.15
C PRO A 62 -15.41 5.72 20.43
N PHE A 63 -15.60 4.74 19.54
CA PHE A 63 -16.57 3.67 19.71
C PHE A 63 -16.09 2.38 19.05
N GLU A 64 -16.63 1.23 19.48
CA GLU A 64 -16.27 -0.08 18.94
C GLU A 64 -17.07 -0.40 17.68
N ILE A 65 -16.38 -0.89 16.65
CA ILE A 65 -16.98 -1.48 15.46
C ILE A 65 -16.45 -2.90 15.22
N GLU A 66 -17.14 -3.68 14.39
CA GLU A 66 -16.57 -4.87 13.75
C GLU A 66 -16.10 -4.50 12.33
N ALA A 67 -14.80 -4.66 12.06
CA ALA A 67 -14.21 -4.38 10.76
C ALA A 67 -13.50 -5.60 10.19
N TYR A 68 -13.49 -5.75 8.87
CA TYR A 68 -12.77 -6.80 8.15
C TYR A 68 -11.29 -6.44 8.06
N THR A 69 -10.51 -6.75 9.09
CA THR A 69 -9.10 -6.39 9.23
C THR A 69 -8.15 -7.58 9.33
N LYS A 70 -8.68 -8.82 9.42
CA LYS A 70 -7.83 -9.99 9.61
C LYS A 70 -7.66 -10.80 8.34
N PHE A 71 -6.40 -10.84 7.86
CA PHE A 71 -6.00 -11.55 6.65
C PHE A 71 -5.10 -12.73 7.03
N THR A 72 -5.66 -13.93 7.08
CA THR A 72 -4.97 -15.17 7.41
C THR A 72 -4.47 -15.93 6.18
N PHE A 73 -4.96 -15.58 5.00
CA PHE A 73 -4.60 -16.19 3.72
C PHE A 73 -4.61 -17.72 3.74
N PRO A 74 -5.71 -18.37 4.08
CA PRO A 74 -5.77 -19.83 4.27
C PRO A 74 -5.32 -20.62 3.03
N GLY A 75 -5.52 -20.09 1.82
CA GLY A 75 -5.06 -20.67 0.57
C GLY A 75 -3.52 -20.76 0.42
N ARG A 76 -2.75 -20.04 1.23
CA ARG A 76 -1.27 -20.16 1.26
C ARG A 76 -0.79 -21.39 2.04
N ASN A 77 -1.60 -21.90 2.97
CA ASN A 77 -1.27 -23.01 3.84
C ASN A 77 0.11 -22.85 4.54
N GLY A 78 0.41 -21.64 4.98
CA GLY A 78 1.67 -21.25 5.63
C GLY A 78 2.92 -21.25 4.73
N LYS A 79 2.75 -21.42 3.40
CA LYS A 79 3.88 -21.66 2.49
C LYS A 79 4.78 -20.44 2.27
N TYR A 80 4.23 -19.23 2.12
CA TYR A 80 5.01 -18.06 1.69
C TYR A 80 5.35 -17.14 2.84
N SER A 81 4.39 -16.84 3.70
CA SER A 81 4.54 -16.05 4.90
C SER A 81 3.66 -16.60 6.01
N ARG A 82 4.15 -16.48 7.23
CA ARG A 82 3.37 -16.73 8.45
C ARG A 82 2.84 -15.43 9.07
N PHE A 83 3.14 -14.29 8.46
CA PHE A 83 2.64 -13.00 8.93
C PHE A 83 1.13 -12.95 8.80
N ILE A 84 0.47 -12.58 9.87
CA ILE A 84 -0.98 -12.37 9.92
C ILE A 84 -1.20 -10.87 10.00
N TRP A 85 -1.95 -10.36 9.05
CA TRP A 85 -2.41 -8.99 9.09
C TRP A 85 -3.64 -8.94 9.98
N ASP A 86 -3.59 -8.09 11.00
CA ASP A 86 -4.68 -7.79 11.92
C ASP A 86 -4.87 -6.27 12.02
N TYR A 87 -5.81 -5.80 12.85
CA TYR A 87 -6.11 -4.37 12.93
C TYR A 87 -4.92 -3.49 13.35
N HIS A 88 -3.88 -4.03 13.98
CA HIS A 88 -2.65 -3.27 14.29
C HIS A 88 -1.81 -2.95 13.06
N CYS A 89 -2.12 -3.58 11.93
CA CYS A 89 -1.46 -3.34 10.66
C CYS A 89 -2.12 -2.20 9.85
N PHE A 90 -3.17 -1.58 10.39
CA PHE A 90 -3.96 -0.59 9.67
C PHE A 90 -4.23 0.67 10.49
N SER A 91 -4.21 1.84 9.82
CA SER A 91 -4.53 3.15 10.41
C SER A 91 -6.03 3.47 10.32
N GLY A 92 -6.73 2.91 9.32
CA GLY A 92 -8.15 3.16 9.09
C GLY A 92 -8.84 2.11 8.24
N VAL A 93 -10.17 2.20 8.22
CA VAL A 93 -11.07 1.32 7.44
C VAL A 93 -12.27 2.11 6.92
N ASP A 94 -13.01 1.58 5.95
CA ASP A 94 -14.18 2.24 5.36
C ASP A 94 -15.54 1.57 5.63
N TYR A 95 -15.55 0.46 6.39
CA TYR A 95 -16.79 -0.27 6.63
C TYR A 95 -16.88 -0.84 8.05
N ALA A 96 -17.97 -0.47 8.74
CA ALA A 96 -18.35 -1.00 10.04
C ALA A 96 -19.41 -2.09 9.87
N ALA A 97 -19.01 -3.37 9.94
CA ALA A 97 -19.88 -4.51 9.61
C ALA A 97 -21.05 -4.70 10.58
N ASN A 98 -20.89 -4.37 11.86
CA ASN A 98 -21.95 -4.44 12.87
C ASN A 98 -22.98 -3.33 12.77
N LEU A 99 -22.65 -2.23 12.05
CA LEU A 99 -23.53 -1.08 11.84
C LEU A 99 -24.09 -1.04 10.41
N ASP A 100 -23.56 -1.85 9.50
CA ASP A 100 -23.81 -1.79 8.06
C ASP A 100 -23.57 -0.36 7.51
N GLU A 101 -22.46 0.25 7.96
CA GLU A 101 -22.15 1.65 7.68
C GLU A 101 -20.84 1.77 6.87
N THR A 102 -20.88 2.54 5.78
CA THR A 102 -19.70 2.95 5.01
C THR A 102 -19.36 4.40 5.37
N ALA A 103 -18.19 4.62 5.96
CA ALA A 103 -17.63 5.92 6.29
C ALA A 103 -16.12 5.77 6.49
N ILE A 104 -15.38 6.87 6.62
CA ILE A 104 -13.96 6.79 6.98
C ILE A 104 -13.86 6.66 8.51
N PHE A 105 -13.27 5.56 8.95
CA PHE A 105 -13.02 5.28 10.36
C PHE A 105 -11.51 5.22 10.62
N SER A 106 -11.00 6.10 11.48
CA SER A 106 -9.63 6.01 11.98
C SER A 106 -9.56 5.08 13.17
N ILE A 107 -8.64 4.13 13.18
CA ILE A 107 -8.40 3.20 14.28
C ILE A 107 -7.65 3.92 15.39
N VAL A 108 -8.21 3.93 16.61
CA VAL A 108 -7.66 4.70 17.74
C VAL A 108 -7.01 3.84 18.82
N ASN A 109 -7.15 2.52 18.77
CA ASN A 109 -6.48 1.59 19.68
C ASN A 109 -5.26 0.90 19.05
N ASN A 110 -4.68 1.50 18.02
CA ASN A 110 -3.44 1.03 17.42
C ASN A 110 -2.25 1.51 18.26
N PRO A 111 -1.32 0.61 18.69
CA PRO A 111 -0.19 0.99 19.52
C PRO A 111 0.86 1.87 18.81
N TYR A 112 0.79 1.97 17.47
CA TYR A 112 1.74 2.75 16.67
C TYR A 112 1.34 4.19 16.46
N GLY A 113 0.12 4.57 16.79
CA GLY A 113 -0.39 5.92 16.80
C GLY A 113 -1.87 6.01 16.44
N GLU A 114 -2.50 7.11 16.85
CA GLU A 114 -3.85 7.50 16.43
C GLU A 114 -3.76 8.40 15.20
N GLY A 115 -4.77 8.36 14.35
CA GLY A 115 -4.86 9.17 13.15
C GLY A 115 -3.92 8.70 12.03
N TRP A 116 -3.63 9.59 11.14
CA TRP A 116 -2.99 9.35 9.86
C TRP A 116 -1.48 9.53 9.92
N GLU A 117 -0.77 8.99 8.94
CA GLU A 117 0.66 9.20 8.80
C GLU A 117 0.98 10.65 8.37
N ASP A 118 2.15 11.13 8.78
CA ASP A 118 2.67 12.44 8.36
C ASP A 118 3.33 12.38 6.98
N LEU A 119 3.54 13.56 6.38
CA LEU A 119 4.28 13.75 5.11
C LEU A 119 3.59 13.17 3.88
N VAL A 120 2.32 12.89 3.95
CA VAL A 120 1.46 12.58 2.80
C VAL A 120 0.94 13.88 2.15
N ASP A 121 0.20 13.77 1.05
CA ASP A 121 -0.45 14.92 0.42
C ASP A 121 -1.44 15.59 1.39
N ASN A 122 -1.51 16.92 1.35
CA ASN A 122 -2.38 17.70 2.24
C ASN A 122 -3.77 18.00 1.65
N GLU A 123 -4.11 17.40 0.53
CA GLU A 123 -5.48 17.41 0.03
C GLU A 123 -6.41 16.87 1.12
N LYS A 124 -7.57 17.50 1.32
CA LYS A 124 -8.51 17.19 2.41
C LYS A 124 -7.88 17.24 3.82
N GLY A 125 -6.88 18.08 4.01
CA GLY A 125 -6.13 18.23 5.27
C GLY A 125 -5.02 17.21 5.47
N ASN A 126 -5.26 15.95 5.20
CA ASN A 126 -4.32 14.83 5.17
C ASN A 126 -4.90 13.73 4.29
N TYR A 127 -4.15 13.28 3.28
CA TYR A 127 -4.68 12.30 2.34
C TYR A 127 -3.98 10.93 2.43
N ASP A 128 -3.62 10.51 3.63
CA ASP A 128 -3.15 9.16 3.93
C ASP A 128 -4.21 8.12 3.52
N TYR A 129 -5.37 8.17 4.16
CA TYR A 129 -6.47 7.26 3.86
C TYR A 129 -6.99 7.41 2.42
N LEU A 130 -7.04 6.32 1.64
CA LEU A 130 -7.66 6.28 0.32
C LEU A 130 -8.90 5.41 0.31
N MET A 131 -8.79 4.12 0.63
CA MET A 131 -9.88 3.14 0.62
C MET A 131 -9.51 1.86 1.39
N TYR A 132 -10.49 1.01 1.68
CA TYR A 132 -10.36 -0.29 2.35
C TYR A 132 -9.63 -0.21 3.69
N CYS A 133 -8.76 -1.20 3.98
CA CYS A 133 -7.88 -1.15 5.15
C CYS A 133 -6.59 -0.41 4.78
N ASP A 134 -6.41 0.76 5.30
CA ASP A 134 -5.26 1.64 5.08
C ASP A 134 -4.06 1.13 5.87
N ILE A 135 -2.90 0.97 5.22
CA ILE A 135 -1.75 0.30 5.83
C ILE A 135 -1.03 1.22 6.81
N GLU A 136 -0.77 0.71 8.02
CA GLU A 136 -0.05 1.40 9.09
C GLU A 136 1.48 1.29 8.92
N PHE A 137 2.10 2.25 8.24
CA PHE A 137 3.54 2.25 8.00
C PHE A 137 4.39 2.60 9.24
N ARG A 138 3.80 3.14 10.31
CA ARG A 138 4.48 3.33 11.59
C ARG A 138 4.78 1.99 12.27
N ASN A 139 4.06 0.91 11.92
CA ASN A 139 4.30 -0.45 12.40
C ASN A 139 5.55 -1.06 11.70
N PRO A 140 6.66 -1.29 12.43
CA PRO A 140 7.87 -1.83 11.83
C PRO A 140 7.70 -3.26 11.28
N ALA A 141 6.82 -4.06 11.88
CA ALA A 141 6.57 -5.42 11.39
C ALA A 141 5.86 -5.42 10.03
N VAL A 142 5.00 -4.44 9.77
CA VAL A 142 4.38 -4.21 8.46
C VAL A 142 5.44 -3.86 7.42
N ARG A 143 6.33 -2.90 7.71
CA ARG A 143 7.39 -2.51 6.78
C ARG A 143 8.31 -3.69 6.43
N GLU A 144 8.70 -4.48 7.42
CA GLU A 144 9.52 -5.68 7.18
C GLU A 144 8.78 -6.74 6.34
N GLU A 145 7.49 -6.96 6.59
CA GLU A 145 6.70 -7.89 5.77
C GLU A 145 6.58 -7.40 4.33
N LEU A 146 6.44 -6.10 4.10
CA LEU A 146 6.38 -5.52 2.75
C LEU A 146 7.73 -5.61 2.01
N LYS A 147 8.86 -5.45 2.69
CA LYS A 147 10.19 -5.71 2.11
C LYS A 147 10.36 -7.18 1.73
N ARG A 148 10.00 -8.07 2.65
CA ARG A 148 10.05 -9.52 2.40
C ARG A 148 9.14 -9.92 1.22
N TRP A 149 7.95 -9.31 1.11
CA TRP A 149 7.04 -9.54 0.01
C TRP A 149 7.63 -9.06 -1.33
N GLY A 150 8.23 -7.87 -1.37
CA GLY A 150 8.87 -7.32 -2.58
C GLY A 150 10.00 -8.23 -3.07
N LYS A 151 10.87 -8.71 -2.16
CA LYS A 151 11.92 -9.67 -2.48
C LYS A 151 11.34 -10.99 -3.02
N TRP A 152 10.35 -11.56 -2.34
CA TRP A 152 9.69 -12.79 -2.80
C TRP A 152 9.07 -12.62 -4.20
N LEU A 153 8.49 -11.47 -4.50
CA LEU A 153 7.90 -11.20 -5.80
C LEU A 153 8.98 -11.15 -6.88
N TYR A 154 10.11 -10.51 -6.59
CA TYR A 154 11.27 -10.49 -7.49
C TYR A 154 11.85 -11.89 -7.72
N ASP A 155 12.12 -12.64 -6.68
CA ASP A 155 12.63 -14.02 -6.75
C ASP A 155 11.68 -14.93 -7.57
N THR A 156 10.42 -14.54 -7.69
CA THR A 156 9.41 -15.27 -8.46
C THR A 156 9.36 -14.87 -9.93
N LEU A 157 9.46 -13.58 -10.24
CA LEU A 157 9.17 -13.03 -11.56
C LEU A 157 10.38 -12.45 -12.28
N HIS A 158 11.43 -12.05 -11.56
CA HIS A 158 12.62 -11.37 -12.10
C HIS A 158 12.27 -10.15 -12.98
N TYR A 159 11.36 -9.30 -12.50
CA TYR A 159 10.92 -8.09 -13.20
C TYR A 159 12.01 -7.01 -13.24
N ASP A 160 11.85 -6.01 -14.11
CA ASP A 160 12.85 -4.98 -14.36
C ASP A 160 12.58 -3.68 -13.56
N GLY A 161 11.45 -3.59 -12.86
CA GLY A 161 11.11 -2.41 -12.07
C GLY A 161 9.70 -2.40 -11.53
N PHE A 162 9.29 -1.25 -10.98
CA PHE A 162 8.02 -1.04 -10.29
C PHE A 162 7.21 0.09 -10.91
N ARG A 163 5.91 -0.11 -11.04
CA ARG A 163 4.92 0.96 -11.00
C ARG A 163 4.33 0.98 -9.58
N LEU A 164 4.53 2.08 -8.86
CA LEU A 164 4.08 2.25 -7.49
C LEU A 164 2.76 3.02 -7.49
N ASP A 165 1.70 2.35 -7.06
CA ASP A 165 0.34 2.88 -7.00
C ASP A 165 0.19 3.90 -5.87
N ALA A 166 -0.62 4.93 -6.11
CA ALA A 166 -1.16 5.84 -5.11
C ALA A 166 -0.11 6.48 -4.16
N VAL A 167 1.08 6.80 -4.68
CA VAL A 167 2.22 7.23 -3.83
C VAL A 167 1.97 8.53 -3.07
N LYS A 168 1.04 9.39 -3.50
CA LYS A 168 0.67 10.62 -2.77
C LYS A 168 0.06 10.36 -1.40
N HIS A 169 -0.47 9.15 -1.18
CA HIS A 169 -1.12 8.71 0.05
C HIS A 169 -0.14 8.00 1.00
N ILE A 170 1.12 7.84 0.61
CA ILE A 170 2.15 7.14 1.38
C ILE A 170 3.31 8.08 1.64
N SER A 171 3.81 8.10 2.87
CA SER A 171 4.98 8.90 3.22
C SER A 171 6.20 8.54 2.37
N PRO A 172 6.92 9.53 1.82
CA PRO A 172 8.16 9.29 1.09
C PRO A 172 9.24 8.59 1.94
N LYS A 173 9.17 8.69 3.27
CA LYS A 173 10.08 7.96 4.17
C LYS A 173 9.99 6.45 3.99
N PHE A 174 8.75 5.92 3.87
CA PHE A 174 8.57 4.50 3.62
C PHE A 174 9.16 4.08 2.27
N PHE A 175 8.89 4.82 1.20
CA PHE A 175 9.43 4.49 -0.11
C PHE A 175 10.95 4.60 -0.17
N ASN A 176 11.56 5.56 0.54
CA ASN A 176 13.01 5.63 0.66
C ASN A 176 13.58 4.36 1.30
N GLU A 177 13.00 3.92 2.41
CA GLU A 177 13.39 2.69 3.10
C GLU A 177 13.16 1.44 2.23
N TRP A 178 11.98 1.33 1.61
CA TRP A 178 11.61 0.16 0.83
C TRP A 178 12.40 0.03 -0.47
N LEU A 179 12.56 1.12 -1.24
CA LEU A 179 13.33 1.11 -2.49
C LEU A 179 14.82 0.88 -2.25
N ASP A 180 15.38 1.45 -1.17
CA ASP A 180 16.77 1.18 -0.80
C ASP A 180 16.95 -0.31 -0.44
N ALA A 181 16.02 -0.91 0.31
CA ALA A 181 16.06 -2.34 0.61
C ALA A 181 15.98 -3.19 -0.66
N MET A 182 15.06 -2.87 -1.59
CA MET A 182 14.93 -3.61 -2.85
C MET A 182 16.20 -3.51 -3.70
N ARG A 183 16.79 -2.34 -3.82
CA ARG A 183 18.00 -2.14 -4.62
C ARG A 183 19.25 -2.74 -3.98
N ASN A 184 19.38 -2.67 -2.66
CA ASN A 184 20.53 -3.24 -1.95
C ASN A 184 20.50 -4.77 -1.89
N GLU A 185 19.32 -5.37 -1.77
CA GLU A 185 19.19 -6.82 -1.58
C GLU A 185 18.93 -7.59 -2.87
N ILE A 186 18.49 -6.93 -3.94
CA ILE A 186 18.05 -7.59 -5.17
C ILE A 186 18.86 -7.12 -6.38
N ASP A 187 18.58 -5.87 -6.86
CA ASP A 187 19.19 -5.33 -8.06
C ASP A 187 19.25 -3.80 -7.96
N PRO A 188 20.45 -3.19 -7.96
CA PRO A 188 20.62 -1.75 -7.86
C PRO A 188 20.00 -0.96 -9.02
N GLU A 189 19.77 -1.60 -10.17
CA GLU A 189 19.23 -0.99 -11.39
C GLU A 189 17.70 -1.04 -11.48
N LEU A 190 16.99 -1.55 -10.43
CA LEU A 190 15.54 -1.60 -10.44
C LEU A 190 14.93 -0.20 -10.63
N PHE A 191 14.23 -0.05 -11.74
CA PHE A 191 13.51 1.19 -12.06
C PHE A 191 12.25 1.32 -11.20
N ALA A 192 11.88 2.54 -10.82
CA ALA A 192 10.63 2.83 -10.12
C ALA A 192 9.95 4.06 -10.72
N VAL A 193 8.66 3.94 -11.00
CA VAL A 193 7.78 5.06 -11.36
C VAL A 193 6.55 5.06 -10.46
N GLY A 194 6.27 6.19 -9.83
CA GLY A 194 5.16 6.38 -8.90
C GLY A 194 3.98 7.10 -9.53
N GLU A 195 2.78 6.70 -9.16
CA GLU A 195 1.55 7.43 -9.49
C GLU A 195 1.24 8.45 -8.39
N TYR A 196 1.66 9.68 -8.61
CA TYR A 196 1.26 10.84 -7.81
C TYR A 196 0.16 11.60 -8.55
N TRP A 197 -1.10 11.26 -8.26
CA TRP A 197 -2.23 11.82 -8.99
C TRP A 197 -2.58 13.22 -8.47
N SER A 198 -2.06 14.24 -9.13
CA SER A 198 -2.36 15.66 -8.88
C SER A 198 -2.27 16.45 -10.20
N PRO A 199 -3.30 16.35 -11.06
CA PRO A 199 -3.32 17.01 -12.36
C PRO A 199 -3.07 18.52 -12.27
N GLY A 200 -2.21 19.04 -13.13
CA GLY A 200 -1.89 20.47 -13.19
C GLY A 200 -1.03 21.00 -12.04
N ASN A 201 -0.55 20.17 -11.11
CA ASN A 201 0.19 20.61 -9.93
C ASN A 201 1.65 20.15 -9.93
N LEU A 202 2.43 20.64 -10.89
CA LEU A 202 3.85 20.34 -11.00
C LEU A 202 4.64 20.56 -9.70
N PRO A 203 4.44 21.65 -8.90
CA PRO A 203 5.17 21.85 -7.65
C PRO A 203 5.03 20.68 -6.65
N LEU A 204 3.86 20.05 -6.54
CA LEU A 204 3.68 18.89 -5.65
C LEU A 204 4.45 17.66 -6.14
N LEU A 205 4.45 17.41 -7.46
CA LEU A 205 5.22 16.31 -8.04
C LEU A 205 6.71 16.49 -7.81
N LEU A 206 7.24 17.69 -8.06
CA LEU A 206 8.67 18.02 -7.85
C LEU A 206 9.05 17.87 -6.37
N LYS A 207 8.20 18.37 -5.45
CA LYS A 207 8.40 18.21 -4.01
C LYS A 207 8.48 16.74 -3.60
N TYR A 208 7.64 15.88 -4.17
CA TYR A 208 7.64 14.46 -3.86
C TYR A 208 8.89 13.75 -4.41
N ILE A 209 9.33 14.09 -5.64
CA ILE A 209 10.59 13.59 -6.22
C ILE A 209 11.77 13.99 -5.33
N GLU A 210 11.81 15.22 -4.86
CA GLU A 210 12.85 15.71 -3.92
C GLU A 210 12.79 14.94 -2.58
N ALA A 211 11.60 14.76 -2.01
CA ALA A 211 11.41 14.05 -0.74
C ALA A 211 11.80 12.56 -0.82
N THR A 212 11.67 11.95 -2.00
CA THR A 212 12.18 10.59 -2.27
C THR A 212 13.64 10.56 -2.67
N GLY A 213 14.32 11.73 -2.73
CA GLY A 213 15.73 11.84 -3.11
C GLY A 213 16.00 11.30 -4.52
N GLY A 214 15.02 11.42 -5.44
CA GLY A 214 15.12 10.92 -6.80
C GLY A 214 15.08 9.38 -6.93
N ARG A 215 14.68 8.66 -5.88
CA ARG A 215 14.60 7.18 -5.91
C ARG A 215 13.54 6.65 -6.86
N MET A 216 12.58 7.47 -7.25
CA MET A 216 11.58 7.14 -8.27
C MET A 216 11.33 8.31 -9.20
N SER A 217 10.93 8.01 -10.43
CA SER A 217 10.24 8.96 -11.31
C SER A 217 8.76 9.02 -10.97
N LEU A 218 8.06 10.03 -11.45
CA LEU A 218 6.59 10.07 -11.37
C LEU A 218 5.99 10.08 -12.76
N PHE A 219 4.76 9.56 -12.91
CA PHE A 219 4.00 9.82 -14.12
C PHE A 219 3.71 11.31 -14.26
N ASP A 220 3.76 11.80 -15.49
CA ASP A 220 3.50 13.21 -15.78
C ASP A 220 1.99 13.52 -15.78
N ALA A 221 1.41 13.52 -14.57
CA ALA A 221 0.00 13.88 -14.39
C ALA A 221 -0.29 15.36 -14.66
N CYS A 222 0.75 16.20 -14.87
CA CYS A 222 0.56 17.63 -15.15
C CYS A 222 0.17 17.92 -16.60
N LEU A 223 0.41 16.99 -17.51
CA LEU A 223 0.06 17.12 -18.93
C LEU A 223 -1.38 16.70 -19.28
N GLN A 224 -2.18 16.31 -18.28
CA GLN A 224 -3.57 15.91 -18.48
C GLN A 224 -4.54 17.09 -18.35
#